data_9a8cb388a125d0e52b95a374b1734878
#
_entry.id   9a8cb388a125d0e52b95a374b1734878
#
_cell.length_a   1.000
_cell.length_b   1.000
_cell.length_c   1.000
_cell.angle_alpha   90.00
_cell.angle_beta   90.00
_cell.angle_gamma   90.00
#
_symmetry.space_group_name_H-M   'P 1'
#
loop_
_entity.id
_entity.type
_entity.pdbx_description
1 polymer ?
#
loop_
_entity_poly.entity_id
_entity_poly.type
_entity_poly.pdbx_seq_one_letter_code
_entity_poly.pdbx_strand_id
1 'polypeptide(L)'
;MTRFRVLGVVGALLAIGAAAHAQDVKSDQQILIELEQQWDAAFHRGDAKFIATLLADEFIATYGDGSRGDKAKELSLASDQRQQVDSSRLDEFIVKTFGNTAVVWFTQILVGPVNGKPTEVRYRYVDVWVNRGGRWLAVASQSTRLNAKE
;
A
#
# COMPACT_ATOMS: atom_id res chain seq x y z
N MET A 1 23.66 -78.83 25.21
CA MET A 1 24.18 -77.79 24.25
C MET A 1 22.97 -77.09 23.61
N THR A 2 22.56 -75.98 24.20
CA THR A 2 21.35 -75.29 23.77
C THR A 2 21.75 -73.94 23.21
N ARG A 3 21.52 -73.75 21.89
CA ARG A 3 21.85 -72.52 21.18
C ARG A 3 20.64 -71.56 21.26
N PHE A 4 20.81 -70.40 21.94
CA PHE A 4 19.87 -69.30 21.92
C PHE A 4 20.09 -68.44 20.68
N ARG A 5 19.04 -68.23 19.89
CA ARG A 5 18.99 -67.31 18.77
C ARG A 5 18.41 -65.99 19.30
N VAL A 6 19.20 -64.92 19.22
CA VAL A 6 18.73 -63.54 19.52
C VAL A 6 18.15 -62.97 18.23
N LEU A 7 16.85 -62.64 18.21
CA LEU A 7 16.19 -61.90 17.16
C LEU A 7 16.47 -60.39 17.36
N GLY A 8 17.19 -59.82 16.44
CA GLY A 8 17.35 -58.33 16.40
C GLY A 8 16.12 -57.68 15.78
N VAL A 9 15.46 -56.81 16.56
CA VAL A 9 14.39 -55.93 16.06
C VAL A 9 15.04 -54.67 15.51
N VAL A 10 14.96 -54.47 14.22
CA VAL A 10 15.37 -53.25 13.53
C VAL A 10 14.19 -52.30 13.58
N GLY A 11 14.28 -51.32 14.46
CA GLY A 11 13.31 -50.19 14.54
C GLY A 11 13.60 -49.19 13.42
N ALA A 12 12.70 -49.06 12.46
CA ALA A 12 12.75 -48.01 11.46
C ALA A 12 12.24 -46.70 12.08
N LEU A 13 13.11 -45.70 12.30
CA LEU A 13 12.74 -44.35 12.64
C LEU A 13 12.23 -43.65 11.37
N LEU A 14 10.92 -43.41 11.29
CA LEU A 14 10.30 -42.51 10.33
C LEU A 14 10.58 -41.09 10.77
N ALA A 15 11.51 -40.41 10.10
CA ALA A 15 11.70 -38.95 10.25
C ALA A 15 10.57 -38.25 9.50
N ILE A 16 9.56 -37.74 10.25
CA ILE A 16 8.55 -36.83 9.71
C ILE A 16 9.20 -35.47 9.56
N GLY A 17 9.64 -35.17 8.35
CA GLY A 17 10.11 -33.84 7.97
C GLY A 17 8.94 -32.87 7.97
N ALA A 18 8.80 -32.05 9.02
CA ALA A 18 7.93 -30.89 9.01
C ALA A 18 8.52 -29.87 8.02
N ALA A 19 7.93 -29.79 6.82
CA ALA A 19 8.18 -28.68 5.91
C ALA A 19 7.61 -27.42 6.56
N ALA A 20 8.47 -26.66 7.24
CA ALA A 20 8.14 -25.30 7.66
C ALA A 20 7.87 -24.47 6.40
N HIS A 21 6.62 -24.10 6.17
CA HIS A 21 6.27 -23.09 5.19
C HIS A 21 6.86 -21.78 5.72
N ALA A 22 8.01 -21.36 5.18
CA ALA A 22 8.48 -19.99 5.36
C ALA A 22 7.42 -19.09 4.74
N GLN A 23 6.66 -18.37 5.57
CA GLN A 23 5.84 -17.27 5.11
C GLN A 23 6.80 -16.25 4.50
N ASP A 24 6.63 -15.97 3.21
CA ASP A 24 7.39 -14.93 2.52
C ASP A 24 7.08 -13.60 3.22
N VAL A 25 8.04 -13.10 4.00
CA VAL A 25 7.92 -11.80 4.67
C VAL A 25 8.03 -10.74 3.59
N LYS A 26 6.92 -10.01 3.34
CA LYS A 26 6.91 -8.93 2.37
C LYS A 26 7.97 -7.89 2.70
N SER A 27 8.68 -7.40 1.70
CA SER A 27 9.58 -6.27 1.86
C SER A 27 8.82 -4.98 2.17
N ASP A 28 9.47 -4.02 2.84
CA ASP A 28 8.87 -2.70 3.09
C ASP A 28 8.38 -2.02 1.80
N GLN A 29 9.09 -2.23 0.68
CA GLN A 29 8.68 -1.71 -0.62
C GLN A 29 7.34 -2.30 -1.08
N GLN A 30 7.15 -3.62 -0.95
CA GLN A 30 5.90 -4.28 -1.30
C GLN A 30 4.75 -3.83 -0.40
N ILE A 31 5.00 -3.69 0.90
CA ILE A 31 4.02 -3.20 1.88
C ILE A 31 3.58 -1.79 1.51
N LEU A 32 4.51 -0.90 1.22
CA LEU A 32 4.20 0.49 0.90
C LEU A 32 3.42 0.63 -0.41
N ILE A 33 3.78 -0.10 -1.46
CA ILE A 33 3.00 -0.13 -2.71
C ILE A 33 1.57 -0.60 -2.46
N GLU A 34 1.39 -1.65 -1.65
CA GLU A 34 0.06 -2.13 -1.29
C GLU A 34 -0.74 -1.11 -0.47
N LEU A 35 -0.09 -0.37 0.44
CA LEU A 35 -0.76 0.68 1.22
C LEU A 35 -1.23 1.84 0.34
N GLU A 36 -0.43 2.26 -0.66
CA GLU A 36 -0.85 3.26 -1.65
C GLU A 36 -2.06 2.78 -2.47
N GLN A 37 -2.02 1.55 -2.95
CA GLN A 37 -3.14 0.96 -3.70
C GLN A 37 -4.41 0.84 -2.84
N GLN A 38 -4.27 0.49 -1.57
CA GLN A 38 -5.38 0.42 -0.63
C GLN A 38 -5.94 1.81 -0.30
N TRP A 39 -5.07 2.82 -0.18
CA TRP A 39 -5.49 4.21 0.02
C TRP A 39 -6.30 4.71 -1.16
N ASP A 40 -5.77 4.58 -2.40
CA ASP A 40 -6.47 4.93 -3.63
C ASP A 40 -7.85 4.26 -3.71
N ALA A 41 -7.89 2.94 -3.52
CA ALA A 41 -9.14 2.20 -3.55
C ALA A 41 -10.12 2.63 -2.44
N ALA A 42 -9.65 2.93 -1.23
CA ALA A 42 -10.47 3.40 -0.13
C ALA A 42 -11.01 4.81 -0.40
N PHE A 43 -10.20 5.69 -0.98
CA PHE A 43 -10.61 7.05 -1.35
C PHE A 43 -11.79 7.02 -2.33
N HIS A 44 -11.71 6.21 -3.37
CA HIS A 44 -12.77 6.09 -4.36
C HIS A 44 -14.04 5.35 -3.87
N ARG A 45 -13.95 4.60 -2.78
CA ARG A 45 -15.12 4.01 -2.10
C ARG A 45 -15.72 4.91 -1.02
N GLY A 46 -15.11 6.05 -0.71
CA GLY A 46 -15.52 6.90 0.40
C GLY A 46 -15.20 6.33 1.78
N ASP A 47 -14.22 5.41 1.87
CA ASP A 47 -13.85 4.73 3.13
C ASP A 47 -12.86 5.57 3.96
N ALA A 48 -13.33 6.72 4.44
CA ALA A 48 -12.54 7.60 5.28
C ALA A 48 -12.08 6.94 6.58
N LYS A 49 -12.80 5.94 7.09
CA LYS A 49 -12.39 5.21 8.31
C LYS A 49 -11.11 4.42 8.08
N PHE A 50 -11.01 3.72 6.95
CA PHE A 50 -9.79 3.02 6.60
C PHE A 50 -8.63 4.00 6.37
N ILE A 51 -8.85 5.09 5.61
CA ILE A 51 -7.84 6.12 5.36
C ILE A 51 -7.32 6.72 6.67
N ALA A 52 -8.20 6.96 7.66
CA ALA A 52 -7.80 7.46 8.98
C ALA A 52 -6.78 6.57 9.68
N THR A 53 -6.74 5.27 9.38
CA THR A 53 -5.75 4.33 9.93
C THR A 53 -4.39 4.41 9.24
N LEU A 54 -4.34 4.94 8.03
CA LEU A 54 -3.10 5.11 7.25
C LEU A 54 -2.39 6.42 7.55
N LEU A 55 -3.14 7.47 7.92
CA LEU A 55 -2.59 8.81 8.12
C LEU A 55 -2.14 9.02 9.56
N ALA A 56 -0.94 9.57 9.72
CA ALA A 56 -0.47 10.10 11.00
C ALA A 56 -1.32 11.31 11.42
N ASP A 57 -1.35 11.64 12.72
CA ASP A 57 -2.15 12.78 13.20
C ASP A 57 -1.60 14.13 12.70
N GLU A 58 -0.30 14.21 12.45
CA GLU A 58 0.39 15.35 11.87
C GLU A 58 0.42 15.38 10.34
N PHE A 59 -0.33 14.51 9.67
CA PHE A 59 -0.34 14.43 8.20
C PHE A 59 -0.67 15.76 7.53
N ILE A 60 0.09 16.11 6.49
CA ILE A 60 -0.15 17.28 5.62
C ILE A 60 -0.10 16.86 4.16
N ALA A 61 -1.13 17.23 3.39
CA ALA A 61 -1.16 17.12 1.95
C ALA A 61 -0.95 18.47 1.26
N THR A 62 -0.30 18.47 0.11
CA THR A 62 -0.29 19.57 -0.87
C THR A 62 -0.94 19.06 -2.15
N TYR A 63 -2.06 19.67 -2.51
CA TYR A 63 -2.86 19.24 -3.66
C TYR A 63 -2.36 19.83 -4.98
N GLY A 64 -2.84 19.30 -6.10
CA GLY A 64 -2.41 19.71 -7.43
C GLY A 64 -2.70 21.17 -7.81
N ASP A 65 -3.55 21.87 -7.06
CA ASP A 65 -3.83 23.31 -7.16
C ASP A 65 -2.94 24.18 -6.25
N GLY A 66 -2.02 23.53 -5.49
CA GLY A 66 -1.13 24.19 -4.53
C GLY A 66 -1.74 24.43 -3.16
N SER A 67 -3.02 24.15 -2.95
CA SER A 67 -3.63 24.23 -1.61
C SER A 67 -3.11 23.14 -0.68
N ARG A 68 -3.25 23.32 0.64
CA ARG A 68 -2.86 22.36 1.66
C ARG A 68 -4.05 21.89 2.48
N GLY A 69 -3.93 20.67 2.97
CA GLY A 69 -4.87 20.09 3.91
C GLY A 69 -4.17 19.24 4.95
N ASP A 70 -4.80 19.11 6.08
CA ASP A 70 -4.45 18.18 7.14
C ASP A 70 -5.21 16.85 7.00
N LYS A 71 -5.01 15.96 7.96
CA LYS A 71 -5.72 14.67 8.04
C LYS A 71 -7.24 14.86 7.98
N ALA A 72 -7.81 15.85 8.69
CA ALA A 72 -9.25 16.07 8.72
C ALA A 72 -9.77 16.49 7.32
N LYS A 73 -9.04 17.35 6.62
CA LYS A 73 -9.35 17.74 5.24
C LYS A 73 -9.30 16.55 4.29
N GLU A 74 -8.28 15.70 4.39
CA GLU A 74 -8.14 14.50 3.54
C GLU A 74 -9.31 13.54 3.74
N LEU A 75 -9.70 13.28 5.01
CA LEU A 75 -10.84 12.43 5.32
C LEU A 75 -12.17 13.01 4.83
N SER A 76 -12.32 14.35 4.88
CA SER A 76 -13.48 15.03 4.32
C SER A 76 -13.57 14.86 2.81
N LEU A 77 -12.44 14.99 2.09
CA LEU A 77 -12.39 14.78 0.65
C LEU A 77 -12.72 13.33 0.26
N ALA A 78 -12.19 12.36 1.00
CA ALA A 78 -12.50 10.95 0.80
C ALA A 78 -13.99 10.64 1.02
N SER A 79 -14.64 11.33 1.96
CA SER A 79 -16.07 11.16 2.24
C SER A 79 -16.96 11.86 1.21
N ASP A 80 -16.41 12.77 0.41
CA ASP A 80 -17.17 13.54 -0.59
C ASP A 80 -17.33 12.74 -1.88
N GLN A 81 -18.47 12.08 -2.03
CA GLN A 81 -18.79 11.23 -3.18
C GLN A 81 -18.99 11.99 -4.51
N ARG A 82 -18.80 13.33 -4.53
CA ARG A 82 -18.90 14.11 -5.76
C ARG A 82 -17.73 13.92 -6.72
N GLN A 83 -16.61 13.36 -6.25
CA GLN A 83 -15.47 12.98 -7.09
C GLN A 83 -15.68 11.59 -7.69
N GLN A 84 -16.67 11.44 -8.54
CA GLN A 84 -16.89 10.19 -9.24
C GLN A 84 -15.89 10.04 -10.38
N VAL A 85 -15.12 8.97 -10.34
CA VAL A 85 -14.27 8.52 -11.44
C VAL A 85 -14.73 7.15 -11.89
N ASP A 86 -14.62 6.86 -13.18
CA ASP A 86 -14.97 5.55 -13.73
C ASP A 86 -13.92 4.51 -13.35
N SER A 87 -12.65 4.94 -13.27
CA SER A 87 -11.54 4.10 -12.83
C SER A 87 -10.39 4.93 -12.28
N SER A 88 -9.64 4.32 -11.36
CA SER A 88 -8.34 4.78 -10.88
C SER A 88 -7.33 3.64 -10.92
N ARG A 89 -6.09 3.95 -11.26
CA ARG A 89 -4.97 3.02 -11.13
C ARG A 89 -3.69 3.77 -10.79
N LEU A 90 -2.82 3.10 -10.05
CA LEU A 90 -1.49 3.60 -9.69
C LEU A 90 -0.43 2.86 -10.52
N ASP A 91 0.57 3.59 -10.99
CA ASP A 91 1.62 3.09 -11.89
C ASP A 91 2.97 3.77 -11.59
N GLU A 92 4.04 3.30 -12.23
CA GLU A 92 5.38 3.91 -12.17
C GLU A 92 5.93 4.08 -10.74
N PHE A 93 5.74 3.08 -9.86
CA PHE A 93 6.20 3.14 -8.48
C PHE A 93 7.73 3.20 -8.37
N ILE A 94 8.22 4.13 -7.54
CA ILE A 94 9.59 4.17 -7.03
C ILE A 94 9.49 4.28 -5.50
N VAL A 95 10.09 3.33 -4.78
CA VAL A 95 10.11 3.33 -3.30
C VAL A 95 11.55 3.39 -2.83
N LYS A 96 11.85 4.35 -1.95
CA LYS A 96 13.13 4.48 -1.27
C LYS A 96 12.93 4.49 0.24
N THR A 97 13.66 3.64 0.95
CA THR A 97 13.60 3.51 2.40
C THR A 97 14.85 4.07 3.04
N PHE A 98 14.70 4.77 4.17
CA PHE A 98 15.75 5.42 4.95
C PHE A 98 15.52 5.13 6.44
N GLY A 99 15.88 3.91 6.87
CA GLY A 99 15.59 3.44 8.23
C GLY A 99 14.05 3.29 8.42
N ASN A 100 13.49 4.06 9.34
CA ASN A 100 12.04 4.06 9.64
C ASN A 100 11.25 5.04 8.77
N THR A 101 11.85 5.64 7.75
CA THR A 101 11.20 6.58 6.83
C THR A 101 11.25 6.04 5.42
N ALA A 102 10.21 6.25 4.64
CA ALA A 102 10.18 5.93 3.23
C ALA A 102 9.59 7.07 2.42
N VAL A 103 10.04 7.16 1.17
CA VAL A 103 9.46 8.06 0.17
C VAL A 103 8.98 7.21 -0.99
N VAL A 104 7.73 7.43 -1.39
CA VAL A 104 7.05 6.70 -2.45
C VAL A 104 6.67 7.69 -3.55
N TRP A 105 7.15 7.44 -4.77
CA TRP A 105 6.72 8.16 -5.97
C TRP A 105 5.86 7.24 -6.80
N PHE A 106 4.79 7.77 -7.37
CA PHE A 106 3.93 7.04 -8.30
C PHE A 106 3.15 7.99 -9.20
N THR A 107 2.52 7.44 -10.21
CA THR A 107 1.57 8.15 -11.07
C THR A 107 0.18 7.58 -10.84
N GLN A 108 -0.77 8.43 -10.45
CA GLN A 108 -2.19 8.10 -10.44
C GLN A 108 -2.79 8.46 -11.79
N ILE A 109 -3.57 7.55 -12.35
CA ILE A 109 -4.27 7.71 -13.62
C ILE A 109 -5.76 7.54 -13.35
N LEU A 110 -6.49 8.63 -13.49
CA LEU A 110 -7.92 8.71 -13.30
C LEU A 110 -8.64 8.79 -14.65
N VAL A 111 -9.70 8.04 -14.80
CA VAL A 111 -10.60 8.19 -15.95
C VAL A 111 -11.99 8.54 -15.41
N GLY A 112 -12.57 9.61 -15.92
CA GLY A 112 -13.90 10.04 -15.50
C GLY A 112 -14.52 11.00 -16.52
N PRO A 113 -15.81 11.31 -16.38
CA PRO A 113 -16.51 12.17 -17.32
C PRO A 113 -16.13 13.64 -17.12
N VAL A 114 -15.61 14.28 -18.15
CA VAL A 114 -15.46 15.74 -18.25
C VAL A 114 -16.34 16.21 -19.39
N ASN A 115 -17.36 17.05 -19.09
CA ASN A 115 -18.37 17.48 -20.08
C ASN A 115 -19.03 16.32 -20.83
N GLY A 116 -19.31 15.21 -20.11
CA GLY A 116 -19.94 14.01 -20.65
C GLY A 116 -19.02 13.13 -21.53
N LYS A 117 -17.73 13.41 -21.57
CA LYS A 117 -16.74 12.60 -22.30
C LYS A 117 -15.77 11.94 -21.33
N PRO A 118 -15.49 10.61 -21.47
CA PRO A 118 -14.41 9.97 -20.69
C PRO A 118 -13.10 10.70 -20.93
N THR A 119 -12.48 11.18 -19.87
CA THR A 119 -11.24 11.95 -19.93
C THR A 119 -10.24 11.35 -18.94
N GLU A 120 -9.02 11.09 -19.43
CA GLU A 120 -7.92 10.66 -18.60
C GLU A 120 -7.21 11.88 -17.99
N VAL A 121 -6.99 11.84 -16.68
CA VAL A 121 -6.20 12.83 -15.94
C VAL A 121 -5.11 12.10 -15.17
N ARG A 122 -3.91 12.65 -15.18
CA ARG A 122 -2.76 12.07 -14.49
C ARG A 122 -2.22 13.01 -13.43
N TYR A 123 -1.85 12.42 -12.30
CA TYR A 123 -1.15 13.12 -11.22
C TYR A 123 0.13 12.37 -10.89
N ARG A 124 1.22 13.09 -10.66
CA ARG A 124 2.43 12.58 -10.05
C ARG A 124 2.37 12.84 -8.56
N TYR A 125 2.57 11.78 -7.77
CA TYR A 125 2.59 11.85 -6.33
C TYR A 125 3.98 11.65 -5.76
N VAL A 126 4.20 12.27 -4.58
CA VAL A 126 5.33 11.99 -3.69
C VAL A 126 4.75 11.90 -2.28
N ASP A 127 4.81 10.71 -1.71
CA ASP A 127 4.29 10.44 -0.38
C ASP A 127 5.42 10.05 0.57
N VAL A 128 5.37 10.55 1.80
CA VAL A 128 6.34 10.26 2.85
C VAL A 128 5.66 9.43 3.94
N TRP A 129 6.27 8.29 4.22
CA TRP A 129 5.81 7.34 5.22
C TRP A 129 6.82 7.19 6.34
N VAL A 130 6.35 7.01 7.58
CA VAL A 130 7.18 6.67 8.74
C VAL A 130 6.68 5.39 9.40
N ASN A 131 7.62 4.51 9.74
CA ASN A 131 7.33 3.29 10.48
C ASN A 131 7.38 3.59 11.99
N ARG A 132 6.25 3.41 12.66
CA ARG A 132 6.12 3.58 14.12
C ARG A 132 5.65 2.27 14.74
N GLY A 133 6.57 1.57 15.39
CA GLY A 133 6.24 0.30 16.05
C GLY A 133 5.77 -0.80 15.11
N GLY A 134 6.37 -0.90 13.91
CA GLY A 134 6.04 -1.90 12.89
C GLY A 134 4.89 -1.51 11.97
N ARG A 135 4.30 -0.32 12.11
CA ARG A 135 3.21 0.19 11.27
C ARG A 135 3.65 1.43 10.48
N TRP A 136 3.50 1.37 9.17
CA TRP A 136 3.72 2.51 8.29
C TRP A 136 2.53 3.47 8.34
N LEU A 137 2.81 4.77 8.53
CA LEU A 137 1.86 5.86 8.54
C LEU A 137 2.33 6.94 7.59
N ALA A 138 1.43 7.45 6.73
CA ALA A 138 1.72 8.58 5.86
C ALA A 138 1.76 9.87 6.69
N VAL A 139 2.83 10.65 6.53
CA VAL A 139 3.02 11.95 7.22
C VAL A 139 2.92 13.12 6.26
N ALA A 140 3.18 12.89 4.98
CA ALA A 140 3.03 13.93 3.95
C ALA A 140 2.65 13.31 2.61
N SER A 141 1.88 14.04 1.81
CA SER A 141 1.55 13.74 0.43
C SER A 141 1.62 15.00 -0.42
N GLN A 142 2.15 14.90 -1.62
CA GLN A 142 2.10 15.96 -2.60
C GLN A 142 1.71 15.41 -3.96
N SER A 143 0.72 16.07 -4.60
CA SER A 143 0.34 15.76 -5.96
C SER A 143 0.66 16.91 -6.92
N THR A 144 0.99 16.55 -8.15
CA THR A 144 1.18 17.48 -9.26
C THR A 144 0.39 16.97 -10.45
N ARG A 145 -0.52 17.79 -10.97
CA ARG A 145 -1.27 17.47 -12.17
C ARG A 145 -0.31 17.48 -13.37
N LEU A 146 -0.28 16.38 -14.12
CA LEU A 146 0.47 16.31 -15.36
C LEU A 146 -0.38 16.87 -16.50
N ASN A 147 0.23 17.71 -17.33
CA ASN A 147 -0.44 18.17 -18.56
C ASN A 147 -0.62 16.98 -19.50
N ALA A 148 -1.72 16.95 -20.23
CA ALA A 148 -1.86 16.02 -21.33
C ALA A 148 -0.65 16.22 -22.28
N LYS A 149 0.00 15.12 -22.67
CA LYS A 149 0.99 15.20 -23.74
C LYS A 149 0.24 15.63 -25.00
N GLU A 150 0.60 16.78 -25.56
CA GLU A 150 0.17 17.18 -26.88
C GLU A 150 0.61 16.16 -27.94
#